data_44bbddda11e42356f521defe364442a4
#
_entry.id   44bbddda11e42356f521defe364442a4
#
_cell.length_a   1.000
_cell.length_b   1.000
_cell.length_c   1.000
_cell.angle_alpha   90.00
_cell.angle_beta   90.00
_cell.angle_gamma   90.00
#
_symmetry.space_group_name_H-M   'P 1'
#
loop_
_entity.id
_entity.type
_entity.pdbx_description
1 polymer ?
#
loop_
_entity_poly.entity_id
_entity_poly.type
_entity_poly.pdbx_seq_one_letter_code
_entity_poly.pdbx_strand_id
1 'polypeptide(L)'
;MRTFDAFSDQLGLSSSVLADRLKKLTDNGVLERRSSPEDGRSVEYRLTPKGFDLYPMLVAMIDWGEKHIPNGRGVRIKLHEKSTGKPVKRVAVLAHDGRPLKAWDVEVRPGPGADKKTRMLIEY
;
A
#
# COMPACT_ATOMS: atom_id res chain seq x y z
N MET A 1 -3.94 -12.12 9.80
CA MET A 1 -4.61 -12.48 8.53
C MET A 1 -3.53 -12.82 7.51
N ARG A 2 -3.43 -14.10 7.12
CA ARG A 2 -2.38 -14.58 6.19
C ARG A 2 -2.86 -15.71 5.28
N THR A 3 -3.96 -16.38 5.63
CA THR A 3 -4.53 -17.49 4.85
C THR A 3 -5.63 -17.02 3.93
N PHE A 4 -5.93 -17.81 2.90
CA PHE A 4 -7.04 -17.54 1.97
C PHE A 4 -8.36 -17.36 2.71
N ASP A 5 -8.67 -18.26 3.65
CA ASP A 5 -9.92 -18.21 4.40
C ASP A 5 -10.03 -16.95 5.26
N ALA A 6 -8.93 -16.55 5.93
CA ALA A 6 -8.90 -15.32 6.71
C ALA A 6 -9.12 -14.06 5.86
N PHE A 7 -8.59 -14.02 4.63
CA PHE A 7 -8.88 -12.93 3.68
C PHE A 7 -10.32 -12.95 3.22
N SER A 8 -10.84 -14.13 2.89
CA SER A 8 -12.23 -14.31 2.44
C SER A 8 -13.22 -13.82 3.50
N ASP A 9 -13.03 -14.24 4.74
CA ASP A 9 -13.92 -13.87 5.86
C ASP A 9 -13.92 -12.37 6.17
N GLN A 10 -12.76 -11.73 6.06
CA GLN A 10 -12.63 -10.32 6.43
C GLN A 10 -12.95 -9.34 5.30
N LEU A 11 -12.67 -9.71 4.06
CA LEU A 11 -12.84 -8.82 2.92
C LEU A 11 -14.21 -8.94 2.24
N GLY A 12 -14.95 -10.02 2.50
CA GLY A 12 -16.26 -10.25 1.89
C GLY A 12 -16.21 -10.37 0.37
N LEU A 13 -15.06 -10.73 -0.21
CA LEU A 13 -14.90 -10.96 -1.64
C LEU A 13 -15.32 -12.36 -2.02
N SER A 14 -15.80 -12.55 -3.26
CA SER A 14 -16.01 -13.88 -3.81
C SER A 14 -14.67 -14.63 -3.92
N SER A 15 -14.71 -15.96 -3.79
CA SER A 15 -13.50 -16.80 -3.85
C SER A 15 -12.72 -16.62 -5.15
N SER A 16 -13.42 -16.47 -6.28
CA SER A 16 -12.78 -16.26 -7.58
C SER A 16 -12.07 -14.91 -7.70
N VAL A 17 -12.67 -13.84 -7.19
CA VAL A 17 -12.07 -12.51 -7.16
C VAL A 17 -10.86 -12.48 -6.22
N LEU A 18 -10.99 -13.06 -5.03
CA LEU A 18 -9.88 -13.14 -4.07
C LEU A 18 -8.71 -13.95 -4.62
N ALA A 19 -8.97 -15.12 -5.21
CA ALA A 19 -7.95 -15.97 -5.83
C ALA A 19 -7.20 -15.23 -6.95
N ASP A 20 -7.92 -14.53 -7.83
CA ASP A 20 -7.32 -13.74 -8.91
C ASP A 20 -6.42 -12.62 -8.38
N ARG A 21 -6.88 -11.87 -7.38
CA ARG A 21 -6.10 -10.79 -6.76
C ARG A 21 -4.85 -11.29 -6.04
N LEU A 22 -4.96 -12.36 -5.26
CA LEU A 22 -3.82 -12.96 -4.58
C LEU A 22 -2.81 -13.52 -5.59
N LYS A 23 -3.29 -14.13 -6.69
CA LYS A 23 -2.42 -14.59 -7.78
C LYS A 23 -1.67 -13.44 -8.43
N LYS A 24 -2.35 -12.36 -8.80
CA LYS A 24 -1.71 -11.17 -9.40
C LYS A 24 -0.67 -10.54 -8.48
N LEU A 25 -0.97 -10.40 -7.20
CA LEU A 25 -0.01 -9.87 -6.22
C LEU A 25 1.20 -10.78 -6.04
N THR A 26 1.00 -12.10 -6.09
CA THR A 26 2.09 -13.08 -6.01
C THR A 26 2.92 -13.09 -7.30
N ASP A 27 2.30 -13.11 -8.46
CA ASP A 27 2.98 -13.08 -9.76
C ASP A 27 3.82 -11.80 -9.95
N ASN A 28 3.36 -10.69 -9.37
CA ASN A 28 4.07 -9.40 -9.38
C ASN A 28 5.09 -9.24 -8.23
N GLY A 29 5.29 -10.25 -7.41
CA GLY A 29 6.27 -10.26 -6.33
C GLY A 29 5.93 -9.36 -5.13
N VAL A 30 4.68 -8.94 -4.99
CA VAL A 30 4.20 -8.17 -3.82
C VAL A 30 3.95 -9.08 -2.64
N LEU A 31 3.41 -10.26 -2.92
CA LEU A 31 3.19 -11.35 -1.96
C LEU A 31 4.06 -12.55 -2.33
N GLU A 32 4.33 -13.39 -1.36
CA GLU A 32 4.85 -14.73 -1.53
C GLU A 32 3.93 -15.74 -0.85
N ARG A 33 3.82 -16.93 -1.44
CA ARG A 33 3.11 -18.07 -0.87
C ARG A 33 4.11 -18.94 -0.14
N ARG A 34 3.77 -19.35 1.07
CA ARG A 34 4.54 -20.31 1.87
C ARG A 34 3.63 -21.36 2.46
N SER A 35 4.13 -22.58 2.62
CA SER A 35 3.46 -23.57 3.44
C SER A 35 3.44 -23.10 4.90
N SER A 36 2.32 -23.28 5.58
CA SER A 36 2.23 -22.93 7.00
C SER A 36 3.22 -23.79 7.82
N PRO A 37 4.00 -23.19 8.74
CA PRO A 37 4.86 -23.96 9.63
C PRO A 37 4.08 -24.88 10.59
N GLU A 38 2.85 -24.49 10.91
CA GLU A 38 1.99 -25.22 11.87
C GLU A 38 1.15 -26.32 11.19
N ASP A 39 0.76 -26.10 9.95
CA ASP A 39 0.00 -27.03 9.12
C ASP A 39 0.56 -27.03 7.70
N GLY A 40 1.32 -28.05 7.35
CA GLY A 40 1.94 -28.18 6.02
C GLY A 40 0.96 -28.26 4.83
N ARG A 41 -0.35 -28.35 5.10
CA ARG A 41 -1.42 -28.32 4.09
C ARG A 41 -1.99 -26.92 3.87
N SER A 42 -1.80 -26.02 4.82
CA SER A 42 -2.26 -24.63 4.75
C SER A 42 -1.24 -23.75 4.04
N VAL A 43 -1.72 -22.84 3.19
CA VAL A 43 -0.90 -21.85 2.49
C VAL A 43 -1.08 -20.50 3.15
N GLU A 44 0.04 -19.87 3.50
CA GLU A 44 0.09 -18.49 3.96
C GLU A 44 0.62 -17.55 2.87
N TYR A 45 0.09 -16.34 2.86
CA TYR A 45 0.58 -15.23 2.05
C TYR A 45 1.31 -14.23 2.94
N ARG A 46 2.50 -13.82 2.53
CA ARG A 46 3.33 -12.85 3.25
C ARG A 46 3.80 -11.75 2.30
N LEU A 47 3.95 -10.55 2.84
CA LEU A 47 4.56 -9.46 2.09
C LEU A 47 6.04 -9.74 1.83
N THR A 48 6.47 -9.52 0.60
CA THR A 48 7.88 -9.45 0.21
C THR A 48 8.47 -8.07 0.57
N PRO A 49 9.80 -7.87 0.51
CA PRO A 49 10.38 -6.53 0.60
C PRO A 49 9.74 -5.53 -0.36
N LYS A 50 9.48 -5.94 -1.61
CA LYS A 50 8.74 -5.14 -2.60
C LYS A 50 7.32 -4.78 -2.12
N GLY A 51 6.65 -5.71 -1.45
CA GLY A 51 5.32 -5.47 -0.87
C GLY A 51 5.37 -4.46 0.28
N PHE A 52 6.39 -4.53 1.13
CA PHE A 52 6.57 -3.56 2.21
C PHE A 52 6.84 -2.13 1.71
N ASP A 53 7.47 -1.98 0.55
CA ASP A 53 7.71 -0.66 -0.05
C ASP A 53 6.42 0.08 -0.44
N LEU A 54 5.29 -0.61 -0.52
CA LEU A 54 3.97 -0.02 -0.73
C LEU A 54 3.35 0.58 0.56
N TYR A 55 3.93 0.33 1.72
CA TYR A 55 3.35 0.77 2.99
C TYR A 55 3.08 2.28 3.08
N PRO A 56 4.00 3.18 2.69
CA PRO A 56 3.72 4.62 2.70
C PRO A 56 2.50 5.01 1.86
N MET A 57 2.28 4.35 0.73
CA MET A 57 1.09 4.59 -0.10
C MET A 57 -0.20 4.21 0.62
N LEU A 58 -0.21 3.07 1.33
CA LEU A 58 -1.38 2.64 2.12
C LEU A 58 -1.67 3.62 3.26
N VAL A 59 -0.63 4.11 3.94
CA VAL A 59 -0.78 5.12 5.00
C VAL A 59 -1.33 6.42 4.43
N ALA A 60 -0.86 6.86 3.26
CA ALA A 60 -1.40 8.04 2.60
C ALA A 60 -2.89 7.89 2.24
N MET A 61 -3.31 6.70 1.80
CA MET A 61 -4.73 6.40 1.53
C MET A 61 -5.57 6.42 2.82
N ILE A 62 -5.06 5.89 3.93
CA ILE A 62 -5.73 5.94 5.23
C ILE A 62 -5.91 7.41 5.67
N ASP A 63 -4.86 8.20 5.65
CA ASP A 63 -4.90 9.63 6.01
C ASP A 63 -5.92 10.40 5.16
N TRP A 64 -5.93 10.14 3.86
CA TRP A 64 -6.88 10.76 2.95
C TRP A 64 -8.33 10.34 3.28
N GLY A 65 -8.56 9.05 3.52
CA GLY A 65 -9.87 8.52 3.85
C GLY A 65 -10.41 9.06 5.19
N GLU A 66 -9.56 9.13 6.22
CA GLU A 66 -9.94 9.69 7.52
C GLU A 66 -10.30 11.19 7.44
N LYS A 67 -9.61 11.93 6.56
CA LYS A 67 -9.86 13.36 6.37
C LYS A 67 -11.13 13.64 5.56
N HIS A 68 -11.38 12.87 4.50
CA HIS A 68 -12.40 13.19 3.50
C HIS A 68 -13.64 12.31 3.56
N ILE A 69 -13.60 11.19 4.28
CA ILE A 69 -14.71 10.26 4.43
C ILE A 69 -15.02 10.04 5.93
N PRO A 70 -15.40 11.10 6.66
CA PRO A 70 -15.70 10.98 8.08
C PRO A 70 -16.97 10.13 8.29
N ASN A 71 -17.01 9.38 9.40
CA ASN A 71 -18.14 8.54 9.76
C ASN A 71 -19.01 9.09 10.92
N GLY A 72 -18.72 10.30 11.38
CA GLY A 72 -19.44 10.92 12.52
C GLY A 72 -19.06 10.38 13.90
N ARG A 73 -18.19 9.34 13.98
CA ARG A 73 -17.75 8.73 15.25
C ARG A 73 -16.30 9.04 15.62
N GLY A 74 -15.60 9.83 14.78
CA GLY A 74 -14.19 10.16 14.93
C GLY A 74 -13.29 9.26 14.07
N VAL A 75 -11.98 9.38 14.30
CA VAL A 75 -10.95 8.67 13.54
C VAL A 75 -11.03 7.16 13.80
N ARG A 76 -11.11 6.36 12.72
CA ARG A 76 -11.21 4.89 12.78
C ARG A 76 -9.88 4.20 13.05
N ILE A 77 -8.79 4.75 12.50
CA ILE A 77 -7.46 4.15 12.57
C ILE A 77 -6.46 5.21 13.03
N LYS A 78 -5.72 4.91 14.10
CA LYS A 78 -4.60 5.73 14.58
C LYS A 78 -3.31 4.91 14.49
N LEU A 79 -2.32 5.45 13.81
CA LEU A 79 -1.02 4.82 13.68
C LEU A 79 -0.06 5.39 14.73
N HIS A 80 0.60 4.52 15.46
CA HIS A 80 1.57 4.87 16.49
C HIS A 80 2.88 4.10 16.27
N GLU A 81 3.97 4.75 16.55
CA GLU A 81 5.29 4.12 16.56
C GLU A 81 5.37 3.12 17.72
N LYS A 82 5.76 1.89 17.42
CA LYS A 82 5.81 0.81 18.44
C LYS A 82 6.80 1.10 19.56
N SER A 83 7.93 1.70 19.24
CA SER A 83 9.02 1.95 20.20
C SER A 83 8.69 3.07 21.19
N THR A 84 7.95 4.09 20.79
CA THR A 84 7.70 5.30 21.60
C THR A 84 6.25 5.47 21.99
N GLY A 85 5.31 4.78 21.33
CA GLY A 85 3.87 5.00 21.49
C GLY A 85 3.36 6.33 20.94
N LYS A 86 4.22 7.13 20.30
CA LYS A 86 3.84 8.44 19.75
C LYS A 86 3.10 8.29 18.43
N PRO A 87 2.18 9.22 18.10
CA PRO A 87 1.48 9.21 16.83
C PRO A 87 2.46 9.33 15.66
N VAL A 88 2.22 8.55 14.60
CA VAL A 88 2.94 8.69 13.33
C VAL A 88 2.53 10.00 12.68
N LYS A 89 3.49 10.77 12.16
CA LYS A 89 3.23 11.95 11.35
C LYS A 89 2.64 11.55 9.99
N ARG A 90 1.97 12.50 9.36
CA ARG A 90 1.37 12.28 8.03
C ARG A 90 2.41 11.93 6.98
N VAL A 91 2.01 11.13 6.00
CA VAL A 91 2.81 10.91 4.79
C VAL A 91 2.86 12.21 3.99
N ALA A 92 4.03 12.59 3.56
CA ALA A 92 4.25 13.78 2.74
C ALA A 92 5.28 13.50 1.65
N VAL A 93 5.14 14.19 0.51
CA VAL A 93 6.20 14.28 -0.48
C VAL A 93 7.20 15.32 0.02
N LEU A 94 8.48 14.95 0.07
CA LEU A 94 9.53 15.79 0.64
C LEU A 94 10.45 16.33 -0.46
N ALA A 95 10.83 17.60 -0.32
CA ALA A 95 11.95 18.17 -1.05
C ALA A 95 13.27 17.50 -0.63
N HIS A 96 14.34 17.71 -1.42
CA HIS A 96 15.65 17.13 -1.11
C HIS A 96 16.21 17.60 0.26
N ASP A 97 15.79 18.76 0.75
CA ASP A 97 16.16 19.31 2.07
C ASP A 97 15.20 18.87 3.20
N GLY A 98 14.23 17.99 2.91
CA GLY A 98 13.27 17.44 3.87
C GLY A 98 12.00 18.26 4.10
N ARG A 99 11.83 19.40 3.43
CA ARG A 99 10.58 20.18 3.51
C ARG A 99 9.41 19.44 2.83
N PRO A 100 8.20 19.47 3.41
CA PRO A 100 7.02 18.94 2.72
C PRO A 100 6.66 19.81 1.51
N LEU A 101 6.36 19.14 0.39
CA LEU A 101 5.93 19.75 -0.87
C LEU A 101 4.44 19.51 -1.11
N LYS A 102 3.80 20.48 -1.74
CA LYS A 102 2.46 20.36 -2.28
C LYS A 102 2.52 20.03 -3.77
N ALA A 103 1.41 19.61 -4.36
CA ALA A 103 1.37 19.20 -5.75
C ALA A 103 1.88 20.27 -6.73
N TRP A 104 1.64 21.54 -6.43
CA TRP A 104 2.08 22.68 -7.27
C TRP A 104 3.53 23.09 -7.06
N ASP A 105 4.22 22.52 -6.07
CA ASP A 105 5.64 22.73 -5.83
C ASP A 105 6.51 21.72 -6.60
N VAL A 106 5.87 20.76 -7.30
CA VAL A 106 6.53 19.64 -7.98
C VAL A 106 6.34 19.76 -9.49
N GLU A 107 7.42 19.68 -10.23
CA GLU A 107 7.43 19.58 -11.69
C GLU A 107 7.76 18.14 -12.10
N VAL A 108 7.03 17.62 -13.08
CA VAL A 108 7.31 16.29 -13.62
C VAL A 108 8.23 16.43 -14.83
N ARG A 109 9.35 15.73 -14.80
CA ARG A 109 10.32 15.69 -15.91
C ARG A 109 10.55 14.26 -16.37
N PRO A 110 10.77 14.02 -17.67
CA PRO A 110 11.05 12.67 -18.15
C PRO A 110 12.41 12.19 -17.64
N GLY A 111 12.41 10.97 -17.08
CA GLY A 111 13.64 10.30 -16.69
C GLY A 111 14.36 9.65 -17.90
N PRO A 112 15.56 9.13 -17.72
CA PRO A 112 16.35 8.51 -18.80
C PRO A 112 15.69 7.28 -19.44
N GLY A 113 14.80 6.60 -18.71
CA GLY A 113 14.02 5.45 -19.23
C GLY A 113 12.70 5.83 -19.90
N ALA A 114 12.38 7.12 -20.02
CA ALA A 114 11.13 7.56 -20.64
C ALA A 114 11.11 7.27 -22.14
N ASP A 115 10.16 6.46 -22.59
CA ASP A 115 9.87 6.23 -23.99
C ASP A 115 9.15 7.44 -24.63
N LYS A 116 8.92 7.38 -25.95
CA LYS A 116 8.25 8.45 -26.69
C LYS A 116 6.85 8.76 -26.12
N LYS A 117 6.10 7.73 -25.75
CA LYS A 117 4.74 7.87 -25.19
C LYS A 117 4.77 8.58 -23.84
N THR A 118 5.68 8.18 -22.96
CA THR A 118 5.86 8.80 -21.65
C THR A 118 6.25 10.27 -21.77
N ARG A 119 7.17 10.60 -22.69
CA ARG A 119 7.59 11.99 -22.95
C ARG A 119 6.42 12.85 -23.41
N MET A 120 5.62 12.35 -24.36
CA MET A 120 4.43 13.06 -24.83
C MET A 120 3.40 13.34 -23.73
N LEU A 121 3.27 12.42 -22.75
CA LEU A 121 2.33 12.61 -21.63
C LEU A 121 2.81 13.63 -20.60
N ILE A 122 4.12 13.82 -20.47
CA ILE A 122 4.72 14.75 -19.49
C ILE A 122 4.80 16.17 -20.05
N GLU A 123 5.01 16.32 -21.35
CA GLU A 123 5.17 17.63 -22.04
C GLU A 123 3.83 18.31 -22.34
N TYR A 124 2.69 17.72 -21.93
CA TYR A 124 1.35 18.29 -22.02
C TYR A 124 1.03 19.06 -20.74
#